data_b49b7cd371565910cc860b0e10e02f48
#
_entry.id   b49b7cd371565910cc860b0e10e02f48
#
_cell.length_a   1.000
_cell.length_b   1.000
_cell.length_c   1.000
_cell.angle_alpha   90.00
_cell.angle_beta   90.00
_cell.angle_gamma   90.00
#
_symmetry.space_group_name_H-M   'P 1'
#
loop_
_entity.id
_entity.type
_entity.pdbx_description
1 polymer ?
#
loop_
_entity_poly.entity_id
_entity_poly.type
_entity_poly.pdbx_seq_one_letter_code
_entity_poly.pdbx_strand_id
1 'polypeptide(L)'
;RSQWTIGRKDGFSSLDLGELESECRISFDVVFKEESKNFYVFLNSDKDNENAYYIGIDLVMKRMTFDRWPRKRNDYPFMLELERYIEVLPNVKYHLDIIRDNSVLEVYFDNKYAMSARMNDFKEGTFGFAETFGEAVIESLEYMALER
;
A
#
# COMPACT_ATOMS: atom_id res chain seq x y z
N ARG A 1 8.46 14.75 -12.71
CA ARG A 1 8.16 14.32 -12.66
C ARG A 1 8.38 13.07 -12.67
N SER A 2 8.20 12.42 -11.77
CA SER A 2 8.61 11.06 -11.67
C SER A 2 7.47 10.12 -11.95
N GLN A 3 7.79 9.10 -12.67
CA GLN A 3 6.84 8.07 -12.98
C GLN A 3 7.57 6.75 -12.83
N TRP A 4 6.99 5.83 -12.08
CA TRP A 4 7.60 4.52 -11.88
C TRP A 4 6.66 3.45 -12.38
N THR A 5 7.23 2.42 -13.01
CA THR A 5 6.49 1.22 -13.34
C THR A 5 6.97 0.13 -12.42
N ILE A 6 6.05 -0.43 -11.66
CA ILE A 6 6.33 -1.48 -10.69
C ILE A 6 5.69 -2.76 -11.18
N GLY A 7 6.45 -3.85 -11.13
CA GLY A 7 5.88 -5.14 -11.44
C GLY A 7 6.58 -5.85 -12.55
N ARG A 8 6.24 -7.10 -12.71
CA ARG A 8 6.73 -7.95 -13.77
C ARG A 8 5.59 -8.84 -14.21
N LYS A 9 5.76 -9.38 -15.37
CA LYS A 9 4.75 -10.25 -15.93
C LYS A 9 4.38 -11.38 -15.00
N ASP A 10 5.39 -11.94 -14.33
CA ASP A 10 5.17 -13.03 -13.41
C ASP A 10 6.03 -12.78 -12.19
N GLY A 11 5.44 -12.93 -11.03
CA GLY A 11 6.15 -12.86 -9.78
C GLY A 11 5.97 -11.55 -9.05
N PHE A 12 6.80 -11.37 -8.05
CA PHE A 12 6.72 -10.26 -7.11
C PHE A 12 7.81 -9.25 -7.41
N SER A 13 7.47 -7.98 -7.28
CA SER A 13 8.41 -6.90 -7.52
C SER A 13 8.17 -5.83 -6.47
N SER A 14 9.23 -5.19 -5.99
CA SER A 14 9.07 -4.13 -4.99
C SER A 14 10.06 -3.01 -5.22
N LEU A 15 9.71 -1.84 -4.71
CA LEU A 15 10.52 -0.65 -4.77
C LEU A 15 10.48 0.03 -3.41
N ASP A 16 11.63 0.12 -2.74
CA ASP A 16 11.74 0.74 -1.43
C ASP A 16 12.09 2.21 -1.62
N LEU A 17 11.34 3.08 -0.97
CA LEU A 17 11.51 4.52 -1.13
C LEU A 17 12.17 5.19 0.07
N GLY A 18 12.49 4.44 1.11
CA GLY A 18 13.21 4.99 2.25
C GLY A 18 12.39 5.05 3.50
N GLU A 19 12.93 5.70 4.52
CA GLU A 19 12.33 5.76 5.83
C GLU A 19 11.00 6.49 5.82
N LEU A 20 10.07 6.00 6.62
CA LEU A 20 8.76 6.60 6.77
C LEU A 20 8.71 7.37 8.09
N GLU A 21 8.39 8.66 8.00
CA GLU A 21 8.27 9.49 9.17
C GLU A 21 7.05 9.09 10.00
N SER A 22 7.09 9.36 11.29
CA SER A 22 5.99 8.99 12.16
C SER A 22 4.72 9.81 11.91
N GLU A 23 4.86 10.99 11.33
CA GLU A 23 3.72 11.81 10.95
C GLU A 23 3.96 12.29 9.54
N CYS A 24 3.18 11.76 8.60
CA CYS A 24 3.45 12.05 7.20
C CYS A 24 2.23 11.79 6.35
N ARG A 25 2.33 12.24 5.11
CA ARG A 25 1.33 11.99 4.08
C ARG A 25 2.03 11.48 2.82
N ILE A 26 1.48 10.44 2.24
CA ILE A 26 1.92 9.91 0.96
C ILE A 26 0.75 10.04 0.01
N SER A 27 0.97 10.65 -1.14
CA SER A 27 -0.09 10.90 -2.09
C SER A 27 0.42 10.58 -3.48
N PHE A 28 -0.35 9.85 -4.28
CA PHE A 28 0.09 9.49 -5.62
C PHE A 28 -1.08 9.04 -6.47
N ASP A 29 -0.84 9.03 -7.78
CA ASP A 29 -1.78 8.47 -8.74
C ASP A 29 -1.25 7.13 -9.22
N VAL A 30 -2.14 6.21 -9.54
CA VAL A 30 -1.75 4.89 -9.98
C VAL A 30 -2.68 4.40 -11.08
N VAL A 31 -2.08 3.75 -12.08
CA VAL A 31 -2.81 3.06 -13.13
C VAL A 31 -2.37 1.59 -13.08
N PHE A 32 -3.33 0.70 -12.91
CA PHE A 32 -3.05 -0.74 -12.91
C PHE A 32 -3.18 -1.25 -14.33
N LYS A 33 -2.16 -1.96 -14.81
CA LYS A 33 -2.21 -2.50 -16.15
C LYS A 33 -3.09 -3.74 -16.16
N GLU A 34 -3.38 -4.20 -17.36
CA GLU A 34 -4.35 -5.26 -17.59
C GLU A 34 -4.17 -6.50 -16.73
N GLU A 35 -2.95 -6.89 -16.51
CA GLU A 35 -2.66 -8.13 -15.81
C GLU A 35 -2.31 -7.95 -14.34
N SER A 36 -2.41 -6.74 -13.83
CA SER A 36 -2.11 -6.48 -12.42
C SER A 36 -3.13 -7.19 -11.55
N LYS A 37 -2.64 -7.90 -10.53
CA LYS A 37 -3.53 -8.62 -9.62
C LYS A 37 -3.55 -8.02 -8.25
N ASN A 38 -2.39 -7.73 -7.69
CA ASN A 38 -2.30 -7.18 -6.34
C ASN A 38 -1.22 -6.13 -6.28
N PHE A 39 -1.62 -4.94 -5.90
CA PHE A 39 -0.71 -3.82 -5.70
C PHE A 39 -0.67 -3.52 -4.20
N TYR A 40 0.52 -3.20 -3.70
CA TYR A 40 0.69 -2.94 -2.27
C TYR A 40 1.49 -1.67 -2.04
N VAL A 41 1.12 -0.95 -0.97
CA VAL A 41 2.01 0.04 -0.37
C VAL A 41 2.45 -0.58 0.94
N PHE A 42 3.75 -0.82 1.12
CA PHE A 42 4.22 -1.34 2.39
C PHE A 42 4.71 -0.19 3.27
N LEU A 43 4.57 -0.38 4.57
CA LEU A 43 4.84 0.65 5.56
C LEU A 43 5.57 0.03 6.74
N ASN A 44 6.47 0.80 7.33
CA ASN A 44 7.24 0.37 8.50
C ASN A 44 7.90 -0.98 8.27
N SER A 45 8.46 -1.14 7.07
CA SER A 45 9.10 -2.38 6.68
C SER A 45 10.53 -2.41 7.21
N ASP A 46 10.97 -3.59 7.65
CA ASP A 46 12.38 -3.77 7.90
C ASP A 46 13.10 -3.93 6.54
N LYS A 47 14.42 -3.96 6.58
CA LYS A 47 15.18 -3.88 5.33
C LYS A 47 14.99 -5.09 4.44
N ASP A 48 14.53 -6.19 4.99
CA ASP A 48 14.35 -7.41 4.20
C ASP A 48 12.89 -7.64 3.83
N ASN A 49 12.02 -6.70 4.21
CA ASN A 49 10.57 -6.80 3.98
C ASN A 49 9.96 -8.04 4.64
N GLU A 50 10.59 -8.49 5.72
CA GLU A 50 10.08 -9.63 6.44
C GLU A 50 9.05 -9.24 7.48
N ASN A 51 9.07 -7.98 7.90
CA ASN A 51 8.10 -7.43 8.83
C ASN A 51 7.62 -6.12 8.27
N ALA A 52 6.34 -6.02 7.99
CA ALA A 52 5.80 -4.81 7.38
C ALA A 52 4.28 -4.81 7.47
N TYR A 53 3.70 -3.62 7.30
CA TYR A 53 2.28 -3.48 7.07
C TYR A 53 2.06 -3.28 5.57
N TYR A 54 0.93 -3.76 5.08
CA TYR A 54 0.62 -3.69 3.67
C TYR A 54 -0.78 -3.13 3.46
N ILE A 55 -0.86 -2.04 2.70
CA ILE A 55 -2.13 -1.57 2.15
C ILE A 55 -2.21 -2.21 0.77
N GLY A 56 -3.24 -2.97 0.51
CA GLY A 56 -3.35 -3.70 -0.76
C GLY A 56 -4.52 -3.24 -1.57
N ILE A 57 -4.34 -3.25 -2.88
CA ILE A 57 -5.42 -3.09 -3.84
C ILE A 57 -5.48 -4.40 -4.61
N ASP A 58 -6.56 -5.12 -4.39
CA ASP A 58 -6.76 -6.46 -4.97
C ASP A 58 -7.69 -6.29 -6.16
N LEU A 59 -7.15 -6.43 -7.36
CA LEU A 59 -7.94 -6.23 -8.56
C LEU A 59 -8.79 -7.44 -8.93
N VAL A 60 -8.47 -8.59 -8.34
CA VAL A 60 -9.25 -9.80 -8.59
C VAL A 60 -10.51 -9.79 -7.76
N MET A 61 -10.36 -9.57 -6.46
CA MET A 61 -11.49 -9.56 -5.53
C MET A 61 -12.16 -8.20 -5.42
N LYS A 62 -11.57 -7.17 -6.03
CA LYS A 62 -12.10 -5.81 -6.02
C LYS A 62 -12.23 -5.29 -4.60
N ARG A 63 -11.09 -5.17 -3.94
CA ARG A 63 -11.09 -4.70 -2.55
C ARG A 63 -9.81 -4.00 -2.20
N MET A 64 -9.89 -3.12 -1.22
CA MET A 64 -8.76 -2.50 -0.57
C MET A 64 -8.55 -3.21 0.75
N THR A 65 -7.31 -3.54 1.08
CA THR A 65 -7.02 -4.35 2.25
C THR A 65 -5.95 -3.70 3.10
N PHE A 66 -5.95 -4.04 4.38
CA PHE A 66 -4.85 -3.72 5.27
C PHE A 66 -4.44 -5.02 5.94
N ASP A 67 -3.15 -5.29 5.94
CA ASP A 67 -2.64 -6.53 6.47
C ASP A 67 -1.27 -6.28 7.08
N ARG A 68 -0.79 -7.27 7.78
CA ARG A 68 0.48 -7.23 8.43
C ARG A 68 1.23 -8.52 8.12
N TRP A 69 2.51 -8.44 7.90
CA TRP A 69 3.31 -9.62 7.67
C TRP A 69 4.49 -9.62 8.64
N PRO A 70 4.73 -10.67 9.40
CA PRO A 70 3.95 -11.92 9.43
C PRO A 70 2.60 -11.71 10.13
N ARG A 71 1.65 -12.52 9.77
CA ARG A 71 0.34 -12.48 10.43
C ARG A 71 0.49 -13.04 11.83
N LYS A 72 -0.44 -12.66 12.70
CA LYS A 72 -0.41 -13.13 14.07
C LYS A 72 -0.59 -14.62 14.10
N ARG A 73 0.25 -15.28 14.93
CA ARG A 73 0.28 -16.70 14.95
C ARG A 73 -1.01 -17.41 15.23
N ASN A 74 -1.73 -16.94 16.19
CA ASN A 74 -2.94 -17.62 16.64
C ASN A 74 -4.19 -17.13 15.96
N ASP A 75 -4.03 -16.23 15.00
CA ASP A 75 -5.16 -15.74 14.25
C ASP A 75 -5.45 -16.68 13.11
N TYR A 76 -6.59 -16.48 12.50
CA TYR A 76 -6.97 -17.26 11.34
C TYR A 76 -5.98 -16.93 10.23
N PRO A 77 -5.25 -17.92 9.75
CA PRO A 77 -4.10 -17.64 8.88
C PRO A 77 -4.43 -16.96 7.56
N PHE A 78 -5.68 -16.97 7.18
CA PHE A 78 -6.06 -16.38 5.91
C PHE A 78 -6.91 -15.13 6.05
N MET A 79 -7.07 -14.64 7.28
CA MET A 79 -7.87 -13.43 7.49
C MET A 79 -7.00 -12.21 7.41
N LEU A 80 -7.51 -11.23 6.72
CA LEU A 80 -6.88 -9.93 6.65
C LEU A 80 -7.25 -9.13 7.88
N GLU A 81 -6.42 -8.14 8.22
CA GLU A 81 -6.76 -7.26 9.32
C GLU A 81 -8.03 -6.47 8.98
N LEU A 82 -8.09 -5.93 7.77
CA LEU A 82 -9.23 -5.13 7.32
C LEU A 82 -9.42 -5.29 5.83
N GLU A 83 -10.64 -5.11 5.37
CA GLU A 83 -10.90 -5.05 3.94
C GLU A 83 -12.11 -4.17 3.66
N ARG A 84 -12.12 -3.60 2.46
CA ARG A 84 -13.21 -2.79 1.94
C ARG A 84 -13.38 -3.09 0.48
N TYR A 85 -14.60 -3.37 0.07
CA TYR A 85 -14.85 -3.58 -1.36
C TYR A 85 -14.84 -2.24 -2.08
N ILE A 86 -14.21 -2.20 -3.23
CA ILE A 86 -14.06 -0.97 -4.00
C ILE A 86 -14.32 -1.27 -5.47
N GLU A 87 -14.57 -0.21 -6.22
CA GLU A 87 -14.63 -0.32 -7.67
C GLU A 87 -13.25 0.01 -8.21
N VAL A 88 -12.62 -0.95 -8.85
CA VAL A 88 -11.30 -0.75 -9.42
C VAL A 88 -11.19 -1.53 -10.72
N LEU A 89 -10.67 -0.88 -11.75
CA LEU A 89 -10.52 -1.45 -13.09
C LEU A 89 -9.10 -1.20 -13.58
N PRO A 90 -8.61 -2.06 -14.47
CA PRO A 90 -7.31 -1.78 -15.09
C PRO A 90 -7.43 -0.60 -16.04
N ASN A 91 -6.30 0.05 -16.26
CA ASN A 91 -6.15 1.15 -17.22
C ASN A 91 -6.95 2.41 -16.88
N VAL A 92 -7.33 2.55 -15.62
CA VAL A 92 -7.99 3.75 -15.12
C VAL A 92 -7.07 4.36 -14.06
N LYS A 93 -6.98 5.67 -14.06
CA LYS A 93 -6.11 6.35 -13.09
C LYS A 93 -6.88 6.59 -11.81
N TYR A 94 -6.31 6.15 -10.70
CA TYR A 94 -6.87 6.33 -9.36
C TYR A 94 -5.90 7.12 -8.50
N HIS A 95 -6.42 7.76 -7.48
CA HIS A 95 -5.62 8.55 -6.56
C HIS A 95 -5.65 7.93 -5.17
N LEU A 96 -4.49 7.82 -4.53
CA LEU A 96 -4.39 7.36 -3.15
C LEU A 96 -3.79 8.43 -2.28
N ASP A 97 -4.39 8.59 -1.09
CA ASP A 97 -3.82 9.39 -0.02
C ASP A 97 -3.67 8.49 1.20
N ILE A 98 -2.49 8.53 1.78
CA ILE A 98 -2.18 7.75 2.96
C ILE A 98 -1.65 8.71 3.99
N ILE A 99 -2.30 8.77 5.15
CA ILE A 99 -1.93 9.70 6.21
C ILE A 99 -1.57 8.88 7.44
N ARG A 100 -0.40 9.14 7.95
CA ARG A 100 0.08 8.46 9.15
C ARG A 100 0.25 9.45 10.29
N ASP A 101 -0.29 9.10 11.45
CA ASP A 101 -0.09 9.85 12.67
C ASP A 101 0.30 8.84 13.73
N ASN A 102 1.61 8.61 13.85
CA ASN A 102 2.18 7.60 14.74
C ASN A 102 1.63 6.22 14.42
N SER A 103 0.79 5.64 15.27
CA SER A 103 0.26 4.31 15.02
C SER A 103 -1.05 4.33 14.25
N VAL A 104 -1.60 5.52 14.01
CA VAL A 104 -2.88 5.64 13.30
C VAL A 104 -2.63 5.84 11.82
N LEU A 105 -3.35 5.10 11.02
CA LEU A 105 -3.21 5.15 9.57
C LEU A 105 -4.58 5.37 8.96
N GLU A 106 -4.66 6.32 8.02
CA GLU A 106 -5.86 6.55 7.24
C GLU A 106 -5.52 6.44 5.78
N VAL A 107 -6.33 5.72 5.04
CA VAL A 107 -6.12 5.48 3.62
C VAL A 107 -7.37 5.91 2.87
N TYR A 108 -7.18 6.71 1.83
CA TYR A 108 -8.29 7.14 0.97
C TYR A 108 -8.00 6.70 -0.44
N PHE A 109 -8.91 5.95 -1.02
CA PHE A 109 -8.78 5.47 -2.39
C PHE A 109 -9.75 6.26 -3.27
N ASP A 110 -9.18 7.04 -4.18
CA ASP A 110 -9.91 7.81 -5.18
C ASP A 110 -10.91 8.77 -4.55
N ASN A 111 -10.62 9.24 -3.35
CA ASN A 111 -11.49 10.15 -2.59
C ASN A 111 -12.91 9.60 -2.40
N LYS A 112 -13.06 8.30 -2.55
CA LYS A 112 -14.35 7.65 -2.48
C LYS A 112 -14.44 6.66 -1.35
N TYR A 113 -13.35 5.95 -1.08
CA TYR A 113 -13.33 4.89 -0.09
C TYR A 113 -12.28 5.21 0.96
N ALA A 114 -12.62 4.97 2.22
CA ALA A 114 -11.72 5.27 3.32
C ALA A 114 -11.54 4.04 4.19
N MET A 115 -10.37 3.95 4.80
CA MET A 115 -10.06 2.86 5.70
C MET A 115 -9.13 3.41 6.77
N SER A 116 -9.38 3.06 8.03
CA SER A 116 -8.52 3.44 9.15
C SER A 116 -7.96 2.19 9.78
N ALA A 117 -6.70 2.27 10.18
CA ALA A 117 -6.01 1.12 10.74
C ALA A 117 -5.03 1.54 11.82
N ARG A 118 -4.52 0.58 12.55
CA ARG A 118 -3.52 0.83 13.59
C ARG A 118 -2.29 0.01 13.30
N MET A 119 -1.13 0.67 13.43
CA MET A 119 0.16 0.03 13.23
C MET A 119 0.87 -0.04 14.58
N ASN A 120 0.45 -0.98 15.40
CA ASN A 120 0.93 -1.07 16.78
C ASN A 120 2.18 -1.91 16.97
N ASP A 121 2.43 -2.83 16.05
CA ASP A 121 3.50 -3.82 16.24
C ASP A 121 4.83 -3.40 15.67
N PHE A 122 4.83 -2.78 14.48
CA PHE A 122 6.05 -2.27 13.88
C PHE A 122 5.94 -0.76 13.86
N LYS A 123 6.84 -0.09 14.57
CA LYS A 123 6.68 1.34 14.82
C LYS A 123 7.49 2.21 13.89
N GLU A 124 8.44 1.63 13.19
CA GLU A 124 9.28 2.40 12.27
C GLU A 124 9.78 1.48 11.18
N GLY A 125 10.26 2.06 10.12
CA GLY A 125 10.80 1.34 8.99
C GLY A 125 10.62 2.12 7.71
N THR A 126 10.73 1.43 6.60
CA THR A 126 10.66 2.06 5.29
C THR A 126 9.29 1.89 4.67
N PHE A 127 9.05 2.61 3.60
CA PHE A 127 7.84 2.46 2.81
C PHE A 127 8.19 2.30 1.34
N GLY A 128 7.24 1.79 0.59
CA GLY A 128 7.45 1.63 -0.83
C GLY A 128 6.27 0.92 -1.46
N PHE A 129 6.49 0.46 -2.67
CA PHE A 129 5.44 -0.17 -3.48
C PHE A 129 5.84 -1.59 -3.82
N ALA A 130 4.83 -2.44 -3.97
CA ALA A 130 5.04 -3.81 -4.41
C ALA A 130 3.89 -4.23 -5.30
N GLU A 131 4.13 -5.23 -6.12
CA GLU A 131 3.15 -5.71 -7.07
C GLU A 131 3.35 -7.18 -7.30
N THR A 132 2.25 -7.95 -7.44
CA THR A 132 2.33 -9.35 -7.80
C THR A 132 1.60 -9.53 -9.12
N PHE A 133 2.31 -10.06 -10.10
CA PHE A 133 1.80 -10.37 -11.44
C PHE A 133 1.24 -9.13 -12.13
N GLY A 134 1.90 -8.69 -13.15
CA GLY A 134 1.47 -7.53 -13.91
C GLY A 134 2.18 -6.29 -13.45
N GLU A 135 1.67 -5.13 -13.84
CA GLU A 135 2.35 -3.87 -13.63
C GLU A 135 1.40 -2.79 -13.15
N ALA A 136 1.94 -1.88 -12.37
CA ALA A 136 1.25 -0.65 -11.97
C ALA A 136 2.18 0.52 -12.27
N VAL A 137 1.61 1.61 -12.75
CA VAL A 137 2.36 2.84 -13.06
C VAL A 137 1.99 3.87 -12.01
N ILE A 138 2.98 4.35 -11.28
CA ILE A 138 2.80 5.33 -10.23
C ILE A 138 3.25 6.68 -10.73
N GLU A 139 2.43 7.70 -10.54
CA GLU A 139 2.70 9.05 -10.98
C GLU A 139 2.44 10.03 -9.86
N SER A 140 3.07 11.19 -9.96
CA SER A 140 2.78 12.33 -9.10
C SER A 140 2.92 12.02 -7.62
N LEU A 141 3.93 11.25 -7.28
CA LEU A 141 4.16 10.88 -5.90
C LEU A 141 4.63 12.09 -5.10
N GLU A 142 3.94 12.35 -4.00
CA GLU A 142 4.33 13.36 -3.04
C GLU A 142 4.42 12.75 -1.67
N TYR A 143 5.52 13.00 -1.00
CA TYR A 143 5.72 12.56 0.37
C TYR A 143 6.00 13.78 1.21
N MET A 144 5.25 13.94 2.28
CA MET A 144 5.35 15.14 3.08
C MET A 144 5.34 14.77 4.56
N ALA A 145 6.39 15.16 5.27
CA ALA A 145 6.39 15.04 6.71
C ALA A 145 5.46 16.11 7.28
N LEU A 146 4.65 15.73 8.24
CA LEU A 146 3.71 16.67 8.86
C LEU A 146 4.37 17.26 10.09
N GLU A 147 4.25 18.57 10.24
CA GLU A 147 4.83 19.26 11.39
C GLU A 147 3.74 19.70 12.32
N ARG A 148 4.09 19.70 13.60
CA ARG A 148 3.16 20.13 14.61
C ARG A 148 3.66 21.34 15.36
#